data_17f4ca60d44be226a5543ba0f3815580
#
_entry.id   17f4ca60d44be226a5543ba0f3815580
#
_cell.length_a   1.000
_cell.length_b   1.000
_cell.length_c   1.000
_cell.angle_alpha   90.00
_cell.angle_beta   90.00
_cell.angle_gamma   90.00
#
_symmetry.space_group_name_H-M   'P 1'
#
loop_
_entity.id
_entity.type
_entity.pdbx_description
1 polymer ?
#
loop_
_entity_poly.entity_id
_entity_poly.type
_entity_poly.pdbx_seq_one_letter_code
_entity_poly.pdbx_strand_id
1 'polypeptide(L)'
;LTIAYSEAFKAAKLARGLVDFSDLEHYALEILTEKHDSRIIASAVAQDFQARFKEVLVDEYQDINMLQETILQLVKSGGEVDGNLFMVGDVKQSIYAFRLAEPRLFLRKYKTFLPSPQNTGMKIDFNANFRSRQDALNSTNYVFAQVMDEKIGEIHYDDKAALKFSARYTPENVPVELVILDEANTNDTSYQEATDEEQEVEDIGRAQQEARYIIKRIQKMMDQGYQVYNPKDKTSRPIRYSDIVILMRSMKWSADLAEEFKA
;
A
#
# COMPACT_ATOMS: atom_id res chain seq x y z
N LEU A 1 15.12 -30.36 2.80
CA LEU A 1 13.91 -30.20 3.62
C LEU A 1 12.86 -29.35 2.88
N THR A 2 13.20 -28.16 2.38
CA THR A 2 12.28 -27.23 1.72
C THR A 2 11.62 -27.81 0.46
N ILE A 3 12.39 -28.51 -0.40
CA ILE A 3 11.84 -29.14 -1.61
C ILE A 3 10.85 -30.26 -1.24
N ALA A 4 11.21 -31.14 -0.30
CA ALA A 4 10.33 -32.22 0.13
C ALA A 4 9.04 -31.69 0.78
N TYR A 5 9.12 -30.61 1.55
CA TYR A 5 7.94 -29.91 2.09
C TYR A 5 7.05 -29.35 0.98
N SER A 6 7.64 -28.67 0.00
CA SER A 6 6.90 -28.08 -1.13
C SER A 6 6.16 -29.15 -1.93
N GLU A 7 6.81 -30.27 -2.21
CA GLU A 7 6.18 -31.41 -2.91
C GLU A 7 5.04 -32.03 -2.11
N ALA A 8 5.25 -32.26 -0.80
CA ALA A 8 4.21 -32.79 0.07
C ALA A 8 3.02 -31.83 0.20
N PHE A 9 3.28 -30.54 0.32
CA PHE A 9 2.23 -29.50 0.39
C PHE A 9 1.43 -29.42 -0.91
N LYS A 10 2.10 -29.47 -2.06
CA LYS A 10 1.44 -29.50 -3.38
C LYS A 10 0.56 -30.76 -3.51
N ALA A 11 1.07 -31.94 -3.13
CA ALA A 11 0.32 -33.19 -3.16
C ALA A 11 -0.90 -33.15 -2.24
N ALA A 12 -0.78 -32.57 -1.05
CA ALA A 12 -1.88 -32.43 -0.09
C ALA A 12 -2.98 -31.49 -0.59
N LYS A 13 -2.64 -30.39 -1.27
CA LYS A 13 -3.59 -29.50 -1.92
C LYS A 13 -4.32 -30.21 -3.06
N LEU A 14 -3.58 -30.89 -3.92
CA LEU A 14 -4.15 -31.63 -5.06
C LEU A 14 -5.15 -32.69 -4.62
N ALA A 15 -4.80 -33.46 -3.58
CA ALA A 15 -5.69 -34.49 -3.02
C ALA A 15 -7.00 -33.93 -2.47
N ARG A 16 -7.04 -32.65 -2.12
CA ARG A 16 -8.23 -31.95 -1.59
C ARG A 16 -8.93 -31.11 -2.65
N GLY A 17 -8.44 -31.05 -3.87
CA GLY A 17 -8.96 -30.18 -4.92
C GLY A 17 -8.82 -28.67 -4.60
N LEU A 18 -7.78 -28.29 -3.87
CA LEU A 18 -7.53 -26.92 -3.43
C LEU A 18 -6.32 -26.33 -4.17
N VAL A 19 -6.38 -25.02 -4.41
CA VAL A 19 -5.27 -24.20 -4.91
C VAL A 19 -5.17 -22.95 -4.04
N ASP A 20 -3.96 -22.44 -3.85
CA ASP A 20 -3.72 -21.12 -3.27
C ASP A 20 -3.41 -20.08 -4.36
N PHE A 21 -3.28 -18.80 -3.97
CA PHE A 21 -3.00 -17.72 -4.92
C PHE A 21 -1.68 -17.92 -5.69
N SER A 22 -0.66 -18.47 -5.04
CA SER A 22 0.61 -18.76 -5.70
C SER A 22 0.46 -19.86 -6.77
N ASP A 23 -0.37 -20.88 -6.51
CA ASP A 23 -0.67 -21.91 -7.52
C ASP A 23 -1.35 -21.29 -8.75
N LEU A 24 -2.31 -20.36 -8.54
CA LEU A 24 -3.01 -19.70 -9.64
C LEU A 24 -2.05 -18.92 -10.55
N GLU A 25 -1.12 -18.18 -9.96
CA GLU A 25 -0.10 -17.45 -10.70
C GLU A 25 0.82 -18.39 -11.49
N HIS A 26 1.27 -19.50 -10.88
CA HIS A 26 2.12 -20.47 -11.54
C HIS A 26 1.40 -21.23 -12.66
N TYR A 27 0.15 -21.62 -12.46
CA TYR A 27 -0.65 -22.26 -13.49
C TYR A 27 -0.97 -21.31 -14.65
N ALA A 28 -1.23 -20.04 -14.35
CA ALA A 28 -1.39 -19.03 -15.40
C ALA A 28 -0.11 -18.93 -16.24
N LEU A 29 1.06 -18.88 -15.61
CA LEU A 29 2.33 -18.83 -16.31
C LEU A 29 2.56 -20.10 -17.14
N GLU A 30 2.23 -21.29 -16.61
CA GLU A 30 2.35 -22.57 -17.32
C GLU A 30 1.46 -22.63 -18.56
N ILE A 31 0.22 -22.12 -18.46
CA ILE A 31 -0.70 -22.05 -19.61
C ILE A 31 -0.26 -21.03 -20.66
N LEU A 32 0.30 -19.91 -20.21
CA LEU A 32 0.70 -18.80 -21.09
C LEU A 32 2.08 -19.00 -21.73
N THR A 33 2.82 -20.04 -21.36
CA THR A 33 4.18 -20.27 -21.86
C THR A 33 4.33 -21.62 -22.54
N GLU A 34 5.21 -21.66 -23.53
CA GLU A 34 5.74 -22.88 -24.13
C GLU A 34 7.26 -22.89 -24.04
N LYS A 35 7.84 -24.07 -23.88
CA LYS A 35 9.31 -24.26 -23.90
C LYS A 35 9.75 -24.63 -25.30
N HIS A 36 10.59 -23.80 -25.88
CA HIS A 36 11.23 -24.08 -27.16
C HIS A 36 12.74 -23.85 -27.03
N ASP A 37 13.54 -24.88 -27.22
CA ASP A 37 15.03 -24.84 -27.17
C ASP A 37 15.59 -24.06 -25.96
N SER A 38 15.14 -24.38 -24.76
CA SER A 38 15.48 -23.71 -23.49
C SER A 38 15.03 -22.24 -23.36
N ARG A 39 14.23 -21.74 -24.29
CA ARG A 39 13.58 -20.41 -24.17
C ARG A 39 12.12 -20.56 -23.78
N ILE A 40 11.66 -19.65 -22.97
CA ILE A 40 10.24 -19.51 -22.65
C ILE A 40 9.65 -18.52 -23.67
N ILE A 41 8.66 -18.98 -24.43
CA ILE A 41 7.94 -18.18 -25.42
C ILE A 41 6.45 -18.13 -25.08
N ALA A 42 5.74 -17.17 -25.67
CA ALA A 42 4.29 -17.07 -25.52
C ALA A 42 3.60 -18.27 -26.19
N SER A 43 2.73 -18.97 -25.45
CA SER A 43 1.90 -20.06 -25.95
C SER A 43 0.83 -19.56 -26.92
N ALA A 44 0.17 -20.48 -27.62
CA ALA A 44 -0.99 -20.16 -28.45
C ALA A 44 -2.11 -19.44 -27.65
N VAL A 45 -2.28 -19.80 -26.36
CA VAL A 45 -3.24 -19.13 -25.47
C VAL A 45 -2.82 -17.69 -25.19
N ALA A 46 -1.54 -17.44 -24.92
CA ALA A 46 -1.03 -16.09 -24.73
C ALA A 46 -1.17 -15.24 -25.99
N GLN A 47 -0.91 -15.82 -27.16
CA GLN A 47 -1.08 -15.15 -28.46
C GLN A 47 -2.55 -14.79 -28.75
N ASP A 48 -3.50 -15.64 -28.34
CA ASP A 48 -4.93 -15.33 -28.43
C ASP A 48 -5.30 -14.14 -27.54
N PHE A 49 -4.78 -14.07 -26.29
CA PHE A 49 -4.96 -12.90 -25.44
C PHE A 49 -4.36 -11.63 -26.04
N GLN A 50 -3.13 -11.71 -26.58
CA GLN A 50 -2.48 -10.59 -27.28
C GLN A 50 -3.31 -10.05 -28.44
N ALA A 51 -3.98 -10.93 -29.19
CA ALA A 51 -4.84 -10.56 -30.31
C ALA A 51 -6.19 -9.96 -29.85
N ARG A 52 -6.72 -10.40 -28.70
CA ARG A 52 -8.04 -10.00 -28.18
C ARG A 52 -7.98 -8.74 -27.33
N PHE A 53 -6.93 -8.56 -26.53
CA PHE A 53 -6.83 -7.41 -25.62
C PHE A 53 -6.39 -6.17 -26.41
N LYS A 54 -7.25 -5.18 -26.48
CA LYS A 54 -6.91 -3.87 -27.04
C LYS A 54 -6.08 -3.05 -26.07
N GLU A 55 -6.37 -3.17 -24.80
CA GLU A 55 -5.67 -2.50 -23.69
C GLU A 55 -5.53 -3.46 -22.53
N VAL A 56 -4.36 -3.40 -21.85
CA VAL A 56 -4.08 -4.08 -20.60
C VAL A 56 -3.83 -3.00 -19.56
N LEU A 57 -4.73 -2.89 -18.58
CA LEU A 57 -4.71 -1.84 -17.57
C LEU A 57 -4.32 -2.45 -16.23
N VAL A 58 -3.30 -1.88 -15.58
CA VAL A 58 -2.78 -2.36 -14.30
C VAL A 58 -2.76 -1.21 -13.30
N ASP A 59 -3.44 -1.41 -12.18
CA ASP A 59 -3.39 -0.52 -11.04
C ASP A 59 -2.41 -1.03 -9.98
N GLU A 60 -1.95 -0.14 -9.09
CA GLU A 60 -0.99 -0.45 -8.01
C GLU A 60 0.26 -1.20 -8.51
N TYR A 61 0.78 -0.79 -9.67
CA TYR A 61 1.89 -1.49 -10.33
C TYR A 61 3.17 -1.60 -9.49
N GLN A 62 3.36 -0.76 -8.44
CA GLN A 62 4.46 -0.86 -7.50
C GLN A 62 4.40 -2.12 -6.62
N ASP A 63 3.24 -2.77 -6.52
CA ASP A 63 3.02 -3.91 -5.61
C ASP A 63 3.04 -5.27 -6.33
N ILE A 64 3.29 -5.29 -7.64
CA ILE A 64 3.40 -6.55 -8.38
C ILE A 64 4.73 -7.26 -8.13
N ASN A 65 4.71 -8.58 -8.26
CA ASN A 65 5.90 -9.43 -8.22
C ASN A 65 6.41 -9.77 -9.64
N MET A 66 7.60 -10.40 -9.72
CA MET A 66 8.21 -10.80 -11.01
C MET A 66 7.35 -11.77 -11.81
N LEU A 67 6.58 -12.63 -11.15
CA LEU A 67 5.75 -13.62 -11.83
C LEU A 67 4.54 -12.94 -12.48
N GLN A 68 3.88 -12.01 -11.74
CA GLN A 68 2.80 -11.18 -12.27
C GLN A 68 3.27 -10.29 -13.42
N GLU A 69 4.47 -9.67 -13.32
CA GLU A 69 5.06 -8.93 -14.43
C GLU A 69 5.24 -9.83 -15.66
N THR A 70 5.72 -11.06 -15.46
CA THR A 70 5.90 -12.00 -16.57
C THR A 70 4.57 -12.34 -17.25
N ILE A 71 3.51 -12.57 -16.47
CA ILE A 71 2.16 -12.81 -16.99
C ILE A 71 1.69 -11.61 -17.82
N LEU A 72 1.84 -10.39 -17.29
CA LEU A 72 1.49 -9.16 -18.01
C LEU A 72 2.23 -9.02 -19.33
N GLN A 73 3.55 -9.32 -19.34
CA GLN A 73 4.35 -9.27 -20.56
C GLN A 73 3.93 -10.33 -21.61
N LEU A 74 3.39 -11.47 -21.17
CA LEU A 74 2.89 -12.52 -22.05
C LEU A 74 1.54 -12.21 -22.69
N VAL A 75 0.68 -11.45 -22.01
CA VAL A 75 -0.66 -11.14 -22.52
C VAL A 75 -0.78 -9.77 -23.21
N LYS A 76 0.20 -8.88 -23.02
CA LYS A 76 0.24 -7.60 -23.74
C LYS A 76 0.67 -7.79 -25.19
N SER A 77 0.27 -6.87 -26.06
CA SER A 77 0.77 -6.78 -27.45
C SER A 77 1.68 -5.56 -27.63
N GLY A 78 2.50 -5.59 -28.70
CA GLY A 78 3.40 -4.50 -29.03
C GLY A 78 4.61 -4.36 -28.10
N GLY A 79 5.44 -3.36 -28.40
CA GLY A 79 6.65 -3.01 -27.65
C GLY A 79 6.41 -2.03 -26.51
N GLU A 80 7.46 -1.26 -26.15
CA GLU A 80 7.33 -0.18 -25.17
C GLU A 80 6.73 1.10 -25.77
N VAL A 81 6.87 1.28 -27.08
CA VAL A 81 6.42 2.48 -27.79
C VAL A 81 4.99 2.33 -28.31
N ASP A 82 4.69 1.18 -28.89
CA ASP A 82 3.43 0.85 -29.55
C ASP A 82 2.62 -0.22 -28.82
N GLY A 83 2.99 -0.50 -27.57
CA GLY A 83 2.32 -1.51 -26.75
C GLY A 83 1.02 -1.02 -26.15
N ASN A 84 0.19 -1.99 -25.76
CA ASN A 84 -1.14 -1.76 -25.19
C ASN A 84 -1.18 -1.84 -23.65
N LEU A 85 -0.03 -1.81 -22.96
CA LEU A 85 0.06 -1.89 -21.49
C LEU A 85 0.05 -0.49 -20.87
N PHE A 86 -0.96 -0.20 -20.06
CA PHE A 86 -1.07 1.01 -19.26
C PHE A 86 -0.97 0.65 -17.77
N MET A 87 -0.04 1.29 -17.08
CA MET A 87 0.27 0.99 -15.68
C MET A 87 0.11 2.26 -14.84
N VAL A 88 -0.58 2.14 -13.72
CA VAL A 88 -0.69 3.19 -12.70
C VAL A 88 -0.07 2.68 -11.41
N GLY A 89 0.64 3.55 -10.71
CA GLY A 89 1.23 3.22 -9.42
C GLY A 89 1.93 4.40 -8.78
N ASP A 90 2.29 4.20 -7.54
CA ASP A 90 3.06 5.17 -6.76
C ASP A 90 4.09 4.41 -5.89
N VAL A 91 5.35 4.51 -6.24
CA VAL A 91 6.42 3.81 -5.51
C VAL A 91 6.48 4.19 -4.03
N LYS A 92 6.05 5.41 -3.66
CA LYS A 92 5.96 5.87 -2.27
C LYS A 92 4.97 5.07 -1.42
N GLN A 93 4.03 4.37 -2.08
CA GLN A 93 3.00 3.55 -1.45
C GLN A 93 3.34 2.05 -1.47
N SER A 94 4.54 1.67 -1.91
CA SER A 94 4.96 0.28 -1.91
C SER A 94 5.19 -0.20 -0.47
N ILE A 95 4.31 -1.08 0.00
CA ILE A 95 4.32 -1.63 1.37
C ILE A 95 4.29 -3.16 1.37
N TYR A 96 4.23 -3.81 0.20
CA TYR A 96 4.07 -5.27 0.07
C TYR A 96 5.36 -6.02 -0.26
N ALA A 97 6.53 -5.47 0.07
CA ALA A 97 7.82 -6.17 -0.10
C ALA A 97 7.83 -7.55 0.58
N PHE A 98 7.16 -7.70 1.75
CA PHE A 98 7.00 -8.98 2.45
C PHE A 98 6.13 -10.00 1.70
N ARG A 99 5.40 -9.58 0.66
CA ARG A 99 4.65 -10.42 -0.28
C ARG A 99 5.36 -10.56 -1.63
N LEU A 100 6.67 -10.35 -1.66
CA LEU A 100 7.51 -10.43 -2.84
C LEU A 100 7.21 -9.37 -3.92
N ALA A 101 6.53 -8.26 -3.56
CA ALA A 101 6.43 -7.10 -4.44
C ALA A 101 7.84 -6.61 -4.84
N GLU A 102 8.00 -6.25 -6.11
CA GLU A 102 9.29 -5.81 -6.66
C GLU A 102 9.18 -4.35 -7.20
N PRO A 103 9.28 -3.35 -6.32
CA PRO A 103 9.15 -1.93 -6.70
C PRO A 103 10.14 -1.48 -7.78
N ARG A 104 11.26 -2.20 -7.93
CA ARG A 104 12.27 -1.91 -8.96
C ARG A 104 11.72 -2.05 -10.37
N LEU A 105 10.67 -2.87 -10.58
CA LEU A 105 9.98 -2.98 -11.87
C LEU A 105 9.35 -1.62 -12.25
N PHE A 106 8.66 -0.99 -11.31
CA PHE A 106 8.10 0.34 -11.48
C PHE A 106 9.21 1.39 -11.66
N LEU A 107 10.19 1.41 -10.76
CA LEU A 107 11.28 2.38 -10.78
C LEU A 107 12.08 2.35 -12.08
N ARG A 108 12.33 1.18 -12.65
CA ARG A 108 13.01 1.05 -13.94
C ARG A 108 12.23 1.78 -15.03
N LYS A 109 10.91 1.54 -15.12
CA LYS A 109 10.05 2.22 -16.10
C LYS A 109 9.96 3.72 -15.80
N TYR A 110 9.81 4.10 -14.54
CA TYR A 110 9.75 5.51 -14.12
C TYR A 110 11.01 6.30 -14.53
N LYS A 111 12.19 5.68 -14.45
CA LYS A 111 13.47 6.29 -14.81
C LYS A 111 13.71 6.31 -16.33
N THR A 112 13.18 5.34 -17.07
CA THR A 112 13.44 5.19 -18.51
C THR A 112 12.37 5.79 -19.40
N PHE A 113 11.11 5.84 -18.95
CA PHE A 113 10.01 6.41 -19.71
C PHE A 113 10.05 7.93 -19.66
N LEU A 114 9.65 8.58 -20.77
CA LEU A 114 9.72 10.03 -20.95
C LEU A 114 8.33 10.65 -21.10
N PRO A 115 8.13 11.93 -20.73
CA PRO A 115 6.84 12.61 -20.93
C PRO A 115 6.42 12.71 -22.41
N SER A 116 7.39 12.76 -23.34
CA SER A 116 7.15 12.82 -24.78
C SER A 116 8.15 11.91 -25.48
N PRO A 117 7.92 10.58 -25.44
CA PRO A 117 8.89 9.63 -25.95
C PRO A 117 8.84 9.53 -27.48
N GLN A 118 10.01 9.22 -28.08
CA GLN A 118 10.12 8.74 -29.45
C GLN A 118 10.43 7.24 -29.50
N ASN A 119 11.18 6.75 -28.53
CA ASN A 119 11.74 5.38 -28.54
C ASN A 119 11.52 4.60 -27.23
N THR A 120 10.74 5.14 -26.29
CA THR A 120 10.45 4.51 -25.00
C THR A 120 8.96 4.62 -24.69
N GLY A 121 8.50 3.98 -23.63
CA GLY A 121 7.15 4.19 -23.10
C GLY A 121 6.93 5.63 -22.63
N MET A 122 5.67 6.05 -22.59
CA MET A 122 5.27 7.38 -22.13
C MET A 122 5.05 7.39 -20.62
N LYS A 123 5.59 8.40 -19.95
CA LYS A 123 5.36 8.65 -18.52
C LYS A 123 4.47 9.89 -18.34
N ILE A 124 3.46 9.74 -17.49
CA ILE A 124 2.58 10.84 -17.06
C ILE A 124 2.66 10.93 -15.55
N ASP A 125 3.10 12.07 -15.02
CA ASP A 125 3.19 12.29 -13.57
C ASP A 125 1.90 12.93 -13.05
N PHE A 126 1.21 12.24 -12.12
CA PHE A 126 0.03 12.73 -11.42
C PHE A 126 0.40 13.12 -9.98
N ASN A 127 0.47 14.40 -9.68
CA ASN A 127 0.73 14.89 -8.33
C ASN A 127 -0.47 15.66 -7.74
N ALA A 128 -1.54 15.86 -8.49
CA ALA A 128 -2.77 16.50 -8.01
C ALA A 128 -3.60 15.51 -7.16
N ASN A 129 -3.84 15.86 -5.91
CA ASN A 129 -4.65 15.08 -4.98
C ASN A 129 -6.05 15.68 -4.86
N PHE A 130 -7.06 14.91 -5.27
CA PHE A 130 -8.48 15.30 -5.22
C PHE A 130 -9.24 14.67 -4.05
N ARG A 131 -8.56 13.95 -3.16
CA ARG A 131 -9.16 13.20 -2.05
C ARG A 131 -9.02 13.92 -0.72
N SER A 132 -7.83 14.41 -0.41
CA SER A 132 -7.46 14.88 0.92
C SER A 132 -7.60 16.40 1.07
N ARG A 133 -7.76 16.88 2.31
CA ARG A 133 -7.64 18.30 2.63
C ARG A 133 -6.19 18.76 2.53
N GLN A 134 -6.01 20.06 2.31
CA GLN A 134 -4.69 20.67 2.14
C GLN A 134 -3.78 20.44 3.35
N ASP A 135 -4.32 20.58 4.57
CA ASP A 135 -3.53 20.43 5.79
C ASP A 135 -2.98 19.02 5.97
N ALA A 136 -3.77 17.98 5.62
CA ALA A 136 -3.31 16.60 5.61
C ALA A 136 -2.16 16.40 4.61
N LEU A 137 -2.27 16.97 3.40
CA LEU A 137 -1.22 16.87 2.40
C LEU A 137 0.04 17.64 2.81
N ASN A 138 -0.11 18.84 3.38
CA ASN A 138 1.00 19.64 3.87
C ASN A 138 1.78 18.89 4.95
N SER A 139 1.08 18.27 5.91
CA SER A 139 1.71 17.48 6.97
C SER A 139 2.41 16.24 6.43
N THR A 140 1.79 15.54 5.48
CA THR A 140 2.40 14.40 4.79
C THR A 140 3.66 14.83 4.03
N ASN A 141 3.57 15.88 3.23
CA ASN A 141 4.72 16.42 2.50
C ASN A 141 5.85 16.86 3.44
N TYR A 142 5.50 17.50 4.57
CA TYR A 142 6.47 17.94 5.57
C TYR A 142 7.26 16.77 6.15
N VAL A 143 6.60 15.68 6.51
CA VAL A 143 7.25 14.49 7.05
C VAL A 143 8.11 13.81 5.98
N PHE A 144 7.54 13.54 4.81
CA PHE A 144 8.25 12.81 3.76
C PHE A 144 9.43 13.58 3.18
N ALA A 145 9.37 14.90 3.11
CA ALA A 145 10.51 15.72 2.70
C ALA A 145 11.73 15.58 3.63
N GLN A 146 11.51 15.16 4.89
CA GLN A 146 12.59 14.97 5.86
C GLN A 146 13.12 13.53 5.92
N VAL A 147 12.25 12.54 5.68
CA VAL A 147 12.60 11.12 5.92
C VAL A 147 12.77 10.30 4.64
N MET A 148 12.27 10.79 3.49
CA MET A 148 12.31 10.03 2.25
C MET A 148 13.43 10.51 1.34
N ASP A 149 14.40 9.63 1.13
CA ASP A 149 15.49 9.80 0.18
C ASP A 149 15.65 8.54 -0.69
N GLU A 150 16.63 8.54 -1.59
CA GLU A 150 16.89 7.39 -2.47
C GLU A 150 17.28 6.11 -1.71
N LYS A 151 17.78 6.21 -0.46
CA LYS A 151 18.20 5.05 0.33
C LYS A 151 17.04 4.41 1.08
N ILE A 152 16.10 5.21 1.55
CA ILE A 152 14.96 4.76 2.37
C ILE A 152 13.71 4.58 1.51
N GLY A 153 13.40 5.54 0.65
CA GLY A 153 12.19 5.56 -0.18
C GLY A 153 12.42 5.22 -1.64
N GLU A 154 13.66 4.90 -2.04
CA GLU A 154 14.08 4.61 -3.42
C GLU A 154 13.84 5.75 -4.43
N ILE A 155 13.31 6.88 -3.97
CA ILE A 155 13.13 8.12 -4.73
C ILE A 155 13.51 9.33 -3.90
N HIS A 156 13.89 10.41 -4.57
CA HIS A 156 14.03 11.71 -3.95
C HIS A 156 12.67 12.41 -3.83
N TYR A 157 12.32 12.89 -2.63
CA TYR A 157 11.05 13.59 -2.40
C TYR A 157 11.17 15.06 -2.75
N ASP A 158 10.97 15.38 -4.01
CA ASP A 158 11.03 16.72 -4.58
C ASP A 158 9.62 17.29 -4.88
N ASP A 159 9.57 18.46 -5.50
CA ASP A 159 8.31 19.12 -5.89
C ASP A 159 7.44 18.27 -6.86
N LYS A 160 8.03 17.31 -7.57
CA LYS A 160 7.30 16.39 -8.46
C LYS A 160 6.70 15.23 -7.68
N ALA A 161 7.40 14.77 -6.65
CA ALA A 161 6.92 13.71 -5.77
C ALA A 161 5.89 14.22 -4.75
N ALA A 162 5.95 15.52 -4.38
CA ALA A 162 5.06 16.13 -3.42
C ALA A 162 3.60 16.13 -3.90
N LEU A 163 2.68 15.85 -2.98
CA LEU A 163 1.24 15.86 -3.23
C LEU A 163 0.72 17.28 -3.30
N LYS A 164 -0.03 17.63 -4.36
CA LYS A 164 -0.60 18.95 -4.57
C LYS A 164 -2.10 18.94 -4.36
N PHE A 165 -2.59 19.80 -3.50
CA PHE A 165 -4.01 19.92 -3.22
C PHE A 165 -4.79 20.37 -4.47
N SER A 166 -5.82 19.59 -4.80
CA SER A 166 -6.75 19.88 -5.91
C SER A 166 -8.19 19.47 -5.59
N ALA A 167 -8.46 19.07 -4.34
CA ALA A 167 -9.80 18.68 -3.89
C ALA A 167 -10.72 19.91 -3.71
N ARG A 168 -12.04 19.67 -3.70
CA ARG A 168 -13.07 20.74 -3.58
C ARG A 168 -13.53 20.90 -2.14
N TYR A 169 -12.59 20.95 -1.18
CA TYR A 169 -12.92 21.28 0.20
C TYR A 169 -13.04 22.80 0.41
N THR A 170 -13.82 23.16 1.41
CA THR A 170 -13.85 24.54 1.93
C THR A 170 -12.49 24.91 2.52
N PRO A 171 -12.09 26.19 2.48
CA PRO A 171 -10.79 26.66 2.98
C PRO A 171 -10.69 26.70 4.53
N GLU A 172 -11.46 25.89 5.22
CA GLU A 172 -11.35 25.74 6.67
C GLU A 172 -10.03 25.05 7.03
N ASN A 173 -9.34 25.65 8.00
CA ASN A 173 -8.10 25.06 8.54
C ASN A 173 -8.47 23.87 9.45
N VAL A 174 -8.00 22.68 9.10
CA VAL A 174 -8.15 21.45 9.87
C VAL A 174 -6.77 20.86 10.12
N PRO A 175 -6.03 21.39 11.09
CA PRO A 175 -4.63 20.99 11.30
C PRO A 175 -4.53 19.53 11.69
N VAL A 176 -3.43 18.91 11.27
CA VAL A 176 -3.02 17.58 11.75
C VAL A 176 -2.47 17.74 13.16
N GLU A 177 -2.96 16.94 14.09
CA GLU A 177 -2.54 16.94 15.49
C GLU A 177 -1.50 15.82 15.71
N LEU A 178 -0.36 16.15 16.28
CA LEU A 178 0.60 15.19 16.80
C LEU A 178 0.43 15.11 18.31
N VAL A 179 0.13 13.92 18.81
CA VAL A 179 -0.02 13.65 20.24
C VAL A 179 1.11 12.75 20.69
N ILE A 180 1.81 13.13 21.74
CA ILE A 180 2.87 12.35 22.36
C ILE A 180 2.39 11.99 23.76
N LEU A 181 2.28 10.70 24.05
CA LEU A 181 2.01 10.19 25.39
C LEU A 181 3.36 9.95 26.04
N ASP A 182 3.63 10.71 27.13
CA ASP A 182 4.89 10.60 27.88
C ASP A 182 4.71 9.63 29.05
N GLU A 183 5.51 8.60 29.10
CA GLU A 183 5.52 7.57 30.15
C GLU A 183 6.48 7.89 31.30
N ALA A 184 7.12 9.05 31.30
CA ALA A 184 8.20 9.42 32.23
C ALA A 184 7.83 9.47 33.71
N ASN A 185 6.67 8.96 34.13
CA ASN A 185 6.26 8.85 35.53
C ASN A 185 6.28 7.42 36.12
N THR A 186 6.84 6.43 35.44
CA THR A 186 7.18 5.16 36.08
C THR A 186 8.61 5.25 36.58
N ASN A 187 8.75 5.36 37.90
CA ASN A 187 9.98 5.47 38.67
C ASN A 187 11.15 4.69 38.07
N ASP A 188 12.21 5.48 37.83
CA ASP A 188 13.61 5.14 37.83
C ASP A 188 13.92 3.76 38.47
N THR A 189 14.05 2.75 37.67
CA THR A 189 14.68 1.49 38.06
C THR A 189 15.53 0.97 36.91
N SER A 190 16.86 1.15 37.12
CA SER A 190 17.94 0.31 36.59
C SER A 190 17.66 -0.52 35.35
N TYR A 191 18.43 -0.28 34.30
CA TYR A 191 18.56 -1.12 33.09
C TYR A 191 18.81 -2.60 33.45
N GLN A 192 17.78 -3.30 33.84
CA GLN A 192 17.70 -4.76 33.79
C GLN A 192 16.96 -5.12 32.52
N GLU A 193 17.50 -6.04 31.75
CA GLU A 193 16.82 -6.62 30.60
C GLU A 193 15.49 -7.21 31.10
N ALA A 194 14.38 -6.56 30.78
CA ALA A 194 13.05 -7.06 31.11
C ALA A 194 12.83 -8.41 30.39
N THR A 195 12.19 -9.33 31.07
CA THR A 195 11.79 -10.59 30.45
C THR A 195 10.73 -10.36 29.37
N ASP A 196 10.60 -11.30 28.42
CA ASP A 196 9.58 -11.20 27.35
C ASP A 196 8.17 -11.00 27.91
N GLU A 197 7.85 -11.62 29.06
CA GLU A 197 6.55 -11.47 29.74
C GLU A 197 6.34 -10.06 30.34
N GLU A 198 7.40 -9.47 30.92
CA GLU A 198 7.35 -8.11 31.46
C GLU A 198 7.19 -7.08 30.36
N GLN A 199 7.87 -7.25 29.21
CA GLN A 199 7.69 -6.40 28.02
C GLN A 199 6.28 -6.51 27.46
N GLU A 200 5.69 -7.68 27.41
CA GLU A 200 4.33 -7.86 26.90
C GLU A 200 3.27 -7.18 27.79
N VAL A 201 3.43 -7.24 29.11
CA VAL A 201 2.54 -6.53 30.06
C VAL A 201 2.68 -5.01 29.93
N GLU A 202 3.89 -4.50 29.75
CA GLU A 202 4.14 -3.10 29.54
C GLU A 202 3.55 -2.59 28.21
N ASP A 203 3.72 -3.34 27.15
CA ASP A 203 3.13 -3.05 25.81
C ASP A 203 1.60 -3.04 25.83
N ILE A 204 0.95 -3.93 26.57
CA ILE A 204 -0.51 -3.93 26.77
C ILE A 204 -0.93 -2.64 27.48
N GLY A 205 -0.23 -2.25 28.53
CA GLY A 205 -0.49 -1.01 29.26
C GLY A 205 -0.41 0.24 28.36
N ARG A 206 0.56 0.29 27.46
CA ARG A 206 0.72 1.37 26.46
C ARG A 206 -0.44 1.40 25.49
N ALA A 207 -0.80 0.25 24.91
CA ALA A 207 -1.92 0.15 23.98
C ALA A 207 -3.24 0.59 24.59
N GLN A 208 -3.48 0.27 25.87
CA GLN A 208 -4.66 0.72 26.61
C GLN A 208 -4.67 2.23 26.85
N GLN A 209 -3.53 2.83 27.16
CA GLN A 209 -3.42 4.29 27.34
C GLN A 209 -3.68 5.04 26.04
N GLU A 210 -3.12 4.57 24.92
CA GLU A 210 -3.39 5.10 23.59
C GLU A 210 -4.90 4.98 23.25
N ALA A 211 -5.50 3.81 23.50
CA ALA A 211 -6.92 3.57 23.28
C ALA A 211 -7.81 4.56 24.06
N ARG A 212 -7.54 4.73 25.35
CA ARG A 212 -8.28 5.67 26.22
C ARG A 212 -8.16 7.12 25.74
N TYR A 213 -6.98 7.51 25.28
CA TYR A 213 -6.81 8.84 24.69
C TYR A 213 -7.65 9.01 23.42
N ILE A 214 -7.57 8.03 22.50
CA ILE A 214 -8.34 8.04 21.24
C ILE A 214 -9.84 8.11 21.53
N ILE A 215 -10.34 7.28 22.47
CA ILE A 215 -11.76 7.28 22.88
C ILE A 215 -12.20 8.65 23.37
N LYS A 216 -11.45 9.24 24.31
CA LYS A 216 -11.75 10.59 24.83
C LYS A 216 -11.75 11.64 23.72
N ARG A 217 -10.83 11.54 22.76
CA ARG A 217 -10.77 12.47 21.64
C ARG A 217 -11.99 12.32 20.73
N ILE A 218 -12.39 11.09 20.42
CA ILE A 218 -13.59 10.78 19.63
C ILE A 218 -14.85 11.28 20.35
N GLN A 219 -15.03 10.96 21.61
CA GLN A 219 -16.17 11.43 22.42
C GLN A 219 -16.27 12.95 22.40
N LYS A 220 -15.15 13.65 22.64
CA LYS A 220 -15.10 15.10 22.56
C LYS A 220 -15.54 15.64 21.19
N MET A 221 -15.15 15.01 20.10
CA MET A 221 -15.59 15.42 18.76
C MET A 221 -17.09 15.19 18.55
N MET A 222 -17.63 14.09 19.06
CA MET A 222 -19.05 13.77 19.00
C MET A 222 -19.88 14.77 19.81
N ASP A 223 -19.48 15.06 21.06
CA ASP A 223 -20.18 15.97 21.97
C ASP A 223 -20.17 17.42 21.45
N GLN A 224 -19.08 17.83 20.82
CA GLN A 224 -18.96 19.15 20.18
C GLN A 224 -19.70 19.26 18.86
N GLY A 225 -20.28 18.18 18.35
CA GLY A 225 -20.96 18.15 17.06
C GLY A 225 -20.02 18.51 15.89
N TYR A 226 -18.78 18.00 15.93
CA TYR A 226 -17.79 18.27 14.89
C TYR A 226 -18.38 18.09 13.50
N GLN A 227 -18.14 19.04 12.58
CA GLN A 227 -18.76 19.03 11.27
C GLN A 227 -17.88 18.32 10.24
N VAL A 228 -18.47 17.37 9.54
CA VAL A 228 -17.85 16.68 8.38
C VAL A 228 -18.44 17.25 7.10
N TYR A 229 -17.58 17.84 6.28
CA TYR A 229 -17.98 18.40 4.98
C TYR A 229 -17.88 17.35 3.88
N ASN A 230 -18.95 17.21 3.10
CA ASN A 230 -18.96 16.41 1.88
C ASN A 230 -18.71 17.29 0.64
N PRO A 231 -17.56 17.18 -0.03
CA PRO A 231 -17.25 18.03 -1.19
C PRO A 231 -18.08 17.72 -2.43
N LYS A 232 -18.75 16.54 -2.50
CA LYS A 232 -19.63 16.18 -3.63
C LYS A 232 -20.95 16.95 -3.57
N ASP A 233 -21.57 16.95 -2.40
CA ASP A 233 -22.88 17.57 -2.16
C ASP A 233 -22.78 19.00 -1.66
N LYS A 234 -21.57 19.43 -1.30
CA LYS A 234 -21.28 20.74 -0.67
C LYS A 234 -22.08 20.96 0.60
N THR A 235 -22.29 19.90 1.40
CA THR A 235 -23.04 19.92 2.63
C THR A 235 -22.15 19.56 3.81
N SER A 236 -22.50 20.07 5.00
CA SER A 236 -21.87 19.66 6.26
C SER A 236 -22.90 18.95 7.12
N ARG A 237 -22.43 17.97 7.88
CA ARG A 237 -23.24 17.27 8.88
C ARG A 237 -22.40 16.95 10.11
N PRO A 238 -23.02 16.70 11.27
CA PRO A 238 -22.31 16.20 12.43
C PRO A 238 -21.56 14.90 12.13
N ILE A 239 -20.39 14.75 12.75
CA ILE A 239 -19.55 13.57 12.66
C ILE A 239 -20.30 12.33 13.18
N ARG A 240 -19.97 11.17 12.63
CA ARG A 240 -20.44 9.84 13.05
C ARG A 240 -19.25 8.94 13.29
N TYR A 241 -19.40 7.89 14.09
CA TYR A 241 -18.33 6.89 14.28
C TYR A 241 -17.84 6.29 12.97
N SER A 242 -18.72 6.11 11.98
CA SER A 242 -18.37 5.62 10.64
C SER A 242 -17.48 6.56 9.81
N ASP A 243 -17.29 7.80 10.26
CA ASP A 243 -16.39 8.76 9.58
C ASP A 243 -14.95 8.68 10.10
N ILE A 244 -14.71 7.88 11.14
CA ILE A 244 -13.44 7.81 11.85
C ILE A 244 -12.78 6.45 11.54
N VAL A 245 -11.51 6.49 11.19
CA VAL A 245 -10.70 5.30 10.95
C VAL A 245 -9.45 5.37 11.83
N ILE A 246 -9.15 4.29 12.52
CA ILE A 246 -7.92 4.13 13.30
C ILE A 246 -6.98 3.24 12.49
N LEU A 247 -5.82 3.78 12.10
CA LEU A 247 -4.78 3.04 11.41
C LEU A 247 -3.71 2.61 12.41
N MET A 248 -3.36 1.33 12.39
CA MET A 248 -2.34 0.76 13.27
C MET A 248 -1.28 0.05 12.43
N ARG A 249 -0.05 0.04 12.92
CA ARG A 249 1.05 -0.67 12.27
C ARG A 249 0.81 -2.19 12.22
N SER A 250 0.15 -2.73 13.23
CA SER A 250 -0.12 -4.16 13.41
C SER A 250 -1.47 -4.34 14.08
N MET A 251 -2.16 -5.44 13.80
CA MET A 251 -3.43 -5.80 14.45
C MET A 251 -3.23 -6.53 15.79
N LYS A 252 -1.99 -6.67 16.28
CA LYS A 252 -1.68 -7.37 17.55
C LYS A 252 -2.55 -6.85 18.70
N TRP A 253 -2.69 -5.52 18.81
CA TRP A 253 -3.40 -4.84 19.90
C TRP A 253 -4.85 -4.46 19.58
N SER A 254 -5.40 -4.96 18.47
CA SER A 254 -6.77 -4.61 18.06
C SER A 254 -7.84 -5.10 19.02
N ALA A 255 -7.60 -6.23 19.68
CA ALA A 255 -8.52 -6.78 20.68
C ALA A 255 -8.55 -5.90 21.94
N ASP A 256 -7.39 -5.50 22.44
CA ASP A 256 -7.25 -4.61 23.62
C ASP A 256 -7.90 -3.25 23.36
N LEU A 257 -7.64 -2.70 22.15
CA LEU A 257 -8.30 -1.46 21.71
C LEU A 257 -9.84 -1.62 21.71
N ALA A 258 -10.34 -2.72 21.14
CA ALA A 258 -11.78 -2.97 21.06
C ALA A 258 -12.43 -3.20 22.44
N GLU A 259 -11.71 -3.74 23.42
CA GLU A 259 -12.19 -3.89 24.79
C GLU A 259 -12.32 -2.54 25.48
N GLU A 260 -11.33 -1.67 25.36
CA GLU A 260 -11.38 -0.31 25.91
C GLU A 260 -12.51 0.53 25.27
N PHE A 261 -12.87 0.25 24.00
CA PHE A 261 -14.01 0.92 23.33
C PHE A 261 -15.38 0.41 23.82
N LYS A 262 -15.45 -0.74 24.51
CA LYS A 262 -16.70 -1.29 25.09
C LYS A 262 -16.90 -0.86 26.54
N ALA A 263 -15.83 -0.50 27.24
CA ALA A 263 -15.86 -0.06 28.64
C ALA A 263 -16.37 1.37 28.77
#